data_786914198c2b031c4877bd2959972e90
#
_entry.id   786914198c2b031c4877bd2959972e90
#
_cell.length_a   1.000
_cell.length_b   1.000
_cell.length_c   1.000
_cell.angle_alpha   90.00
_cell.angle_beta   90.00
_cell.angle_gamma   90.00
#
_symmetry.space_group_name_H-M   'P 1'
#
loop_
_entity.id
_entity.type
_entity.pdbx_description
1 polymer ?
#
loop_
_entity_poly.entity_id
_entity_poly.type
_entity_poly.pdbx_seq_one_letter_code
_entity_poly.pdbx_strand_id
1 'polypeptide(L)'
;VLEIGCGSGGFTRLLKQECQIEEWVLNDLCETWQSAIEELFPSAPPLFLAGDAERLAFPGTFDLIASASALQWMKDLPRFLHKLSSTLSPGGILAFNTFTPDNLHEIKELTGEGLTYPTAGQLREWLSTYFRIVHEEEGNIALTFRHPLEVLRHLKYTGVTANASRVWTRGKQERFCRDYQERFPSADGGVTLTYRPLYILVVKR
;
A
#
# COMPACT_ATOMS: atom_id res chain seq x y z
N VAL A 1 -5.67 14.83 -10.57
CA VAL A 1 -5.55 13.53 -9.87
C VAL A 1 -5.38 13.77 -8.37
N LEU A 2 -5.89 12.83 -7.55
CA LEU A 2 -5.56 12.71 -6.13
C LEU A 2 -4.80 11.41 -5.90
N GLU A 3 -3.58 11.48 -5.38
CA GLU A 3 -2.84 10.28 -4.93
C GLU A 3 -2.84 10.17 -3.41
N ILE A 4 -3.26 9.03 -2.88
CA ILE A 4 -3.31 8.74 -1.44
C ILE A 4 -2.11 7.89 -1.03
N GLY A 5 -1.32 8.38 -0.08
CA GLY A 5 -0.13 7.70 0.41
C GLY A 5 1.00 7.73 -0.62
N CYS A 6 1.36 8.92 -1.13
CA CYS A 6 2.36 9.06 -2.19
C CYS A 6 3.79 8.68 -1.76
N GLY A 7 4.10 8.72 -0.45
CA GLY A 7 5.43 8.42 0.07
C GLY A 7 6.52 9.24 -0.63
N SER A 8 7.61 8.60 -1.00
CA SER A 8 8.73 9.23 -1.73
C SER A 8 8.45 9.49 -3.21
N GLY A 9 7.22 9.32 -3.68
CA GLY A 9 6.81 9.59 -5.06
C GLY A 9 7.16 8.49 -6.06
N GLY A 10 7.35 7.26 -5.60
CA GLY A 10 7.64 6.14 -6.49
C GLY A 10 6.52 5.90 -7.51
N PHE A 11 5.28 5.84 -7.03
CA PHE A 11 4.11 5.68 -7.90
C PHE A 11 3.77 6.96 -8.64
N THR A 12 3.93 8.12 -8.02
CA THR A 12 3.80 9.44 -8.66
C THR A 12 4.63 9.55 -9.93
N ARG A 13 5.89 9.06 -9.91
CA ARG A 13 6.77 9.05 -11.10
C ARG A 13 6.18 8.23 -12.24
N LEU A 14 5.65 7.05 -11.95
CA LEU A 14 5.01 6.20 -12.95
C LEU A 14 3.77 6.86 -13.54
N LEU A 15 2.91 7.42 -12.70
CA LEU A 15 1.73 8.16 -13.18
C LEU A 15 2.12 9.34 -14.08
N LYS A 16 3.18 10.08 -13.74
CA LYS A 16 3.70 11.18 -14.59
C LYS A 16 4.23 10.71 -15.93
N GLN A 17 4.79 9.52 -16.01
CA GLN A 17 5.33 8.95 -17.24
C GLN A 17 4.24 8.41 -18.16
N GLU A 18 3.21 7.78 -17.57
CA GLU A 18 2.21 7.01 -18.30
C GLU A 18 0.90 7.79 -18.54
N CYS A 19 0.64 8.85 -17.76
CA CYS A 19 -0.62 9.59 -17.79
C CYS A 19 -0.40 11.08 -18.07
N GLN A 20 -1.30 11.68 -18.85
CA GLN A 20 -1.38 13.13 -19.00
C GLN A 20 -2.24 13.70 -17.87
N ILE A 21 -1.63 14.31 -16.89
CA ILE A 21 -2.29 14.84 -15.69
C ILE A 21 -2.00 16.33 -15.58
N GLU A 22 -3.06 17.14 -15.55
CA GLU A 22 -2.97 18.60 -15.48
C GLU A 22 -2.79 19.09 -14.03
N GLU A 23 -3.56 18.52 -13.10
CA GLU A 23 -3.57 18.94 -11.70
C GLU A 23 -3.24 17.78 -10.77
N TRP A 24 -2.37 18.05 -9.80
CA TRP A 24 -1.89 17.07 -8.83
C TRP A 24 -2.20 17.50 -7.41
N VAL A 25 -2.91 16.63 -6.71
CA VAL A 25 -3.05 16.68 -5.26
C VAL A 25 -2.47 15.40 -4.71
N LEU A 26 -1.48 15.51 -3.84
CA LEU A 26 -0.75 14.38 -3.28
C LEU A 26 -0.92 14.38 -1.77
N ASN A 27 -1.29 13.24 -1.21
CA ASN A 27 -1.46 13.09 0.23
C ASN A 27 -0.48 12.05 0.77
N ASP A 28 0.08 12.35 1.92
CA ASP A 28 0.74 11.36 2.78
C ASP A 28 0.54 11.72 4.25
N LEU A 29 0.59 10.71 5.12
CA LEU A 29 0.55 10.92 6.57
C LEU A 29 1.78 11.69 7.06
N CYS A 30 2.92 11.50 6.41
CA CYS A 30 4.24 12.00 6.78
C CYS A 30 4.59 13.25 5.96
N GLU A 31 4.58 14.42 6.60
CA GLU A 31 4.94 15.70 5.97
C GLU A 31 6.37 15.70 5.40
N THR A 32 7.25 14.88 5.95
CA THR A 32 8.66 14.79 5.50
C THR A 32 8.82 14.38 4.04
N TRP A 33 7.79 13.79 3.41
CA TRP A 33 7.83 13.43 1.99
C TRP A 33 7.64 14.64 1.06
N GLN A 34 7.13 15.77 1.56
CA GLN A 34 6.84 16.94 0.73
C GLN A 34 8.04 17.38 -0.11
N SER A 35 9.23 17.48 0.47
CA SER A 35 10.44 17.89 -0.25
C SER A 35 10.80 16.93 -1.39
N ALA A 36 10.69 15.62 -1.15
CA ALA A 36 10.95 14.62 -2.19
C ALA A 36 9.92 14.68 -3.33
N ILE A 37 8.68 15.04 -3.00
CA ILE A 37 7.62 15.26 -3.99
C ILE A 37 7.89 16.53 -4.79
N GLU A 38 8.26 17.64 -4.16
CA GLU A 38 8.56 18.92 -4.84
C GLU A 38 9.70 18.76 -5.87
N GLU A 39 10.71 17.96 -5.57
CA GLU A 39 11.79 17.63 -6.50
C GLU A 39 11.30 16.95 -7.80
N LEU A 40 10.18 16.24 -7.74
CA LEU A 40 9.56 15.63 -8.93
C LEU A 40 8.82 16.64 -9.81
N PHE A 41 8.53 17.84 -9.28
CA PHE A 41 7.74 18.85 -9.95
C PHE A 41 8.47 20.23 -9.99
N PRO A 42 9.63 20.33 -10.65
CA PRO A 42 10.48 21.52 -10.57
C PRO A 42 9.83 22.79 -11.14
N SER A 43 8.86 22.65 -12.04
CA SER A 43 8.23 23.81 -12.70
C SER A 43 6.90 24.23 -12.07
N ALA A 44 6.18 23.30 -11.46
CA ALA A 44 4.86 23.55 -10.87
C ALA A 44 4.61 22.53 -9.74
N PRO A 45 4.94 22.87 -8.50
CA PRO A 45 4.75 21.95 -7.38
C PRO A 45 3.26 21.59 -7.21
N PRO A 46 2.96 20.33 -6.89
CA PRO A 46 1.60 19.88 -6.62
C PRO A 46 1.10 20.43 -5.28
N LEU A 47 -0.20 20.38 -5.07
CA LEU A 47 -0.75 20.57 -3.74
C LEU A 47 -0.43 19.33 -2.88
N PHE A 48 0.44 19.47 -1.90
CA PHE A 48 0.74 18.42 -0.94
C PHE A 48 -0.10 18.57 0.33
N LEU A 49 -0.81 17.51 0.71
CA LEU A 49 -1.69 17.48 1.88
C LEU A 49 -1.13 16.48 2.91
N ALA A 50 -0.38 17.01 3.88
CA ALA A 50 0.11 16.19 4.99
C ALA A 50 -1.02 15.84 5.96
N GLY A 51 -1.16 14.56 6.32
CA GLY A 51 -2.08 14.10 7.34
C GLY A 51 -2.89 12.87 6.97
N ASP A 52 -3.72 12.45 7.92
CA ASP A 52 -4.57 11.27 7.84
C ASP A 52 -5.65 11.44 6.74
N ALA A 53 -5.54 10.68 5.67
CA ALA A 53 -6.47 10.71 4.55
C ALA A 53 -7.92 10.45 4.95
N GLU A 54 -8.17 9.66 6.00
CA GLU A 54 -9.53 9.42 6.50
C GLU A 54 -10.17 10.68 7.07
N ARG A 55 -9.36 11.63 7.57
CA ARG A 55 -9.82 12.86 8.26
C ARG A 55 -9.72 14.11 7.41
N LEU A 56 -8.75 14.19 6.51
CA LEU A 56 -8.56 15.36 5.67
C LEU A 56 -9.76 15.60 4.74
N ALA A 57 -10.10 16.87 4.51
CA ALA A 57 -10.97 17.26 3.41
C ALA A 57 -10.13 17.42 2.14
N PHE A 58 -10.50 16.75 1.06
CA PHE A 58 -9.86 16.93 -0.24
C PHE A 58 -10.50 18.07 -1.01
N PRO A 59 -9.73 18.96 -1.66
CA PRO A 59 -10.27 20.10 -2.40
C PRO A 59 -10.88 19.63 -3.73
N GLY A 60 -12.15 19.94 -3.94
CA GLY A 60 -12.82 19.70 -5.23
C GLY A 60 -13.15 18.23 -5.50
N THR A 61 -13.24 17.91 -6.79
CA THR A 61 -13.49 16.56 -7.32
C THR A 61 -12.38 16.14 -8.27
N PHE A 62 -12.18 14.84 -8.42
CA PHE A 62 -11.07 14.28 -9.18
C PHE A 62 -11.57 13.28 -10.22
N ASP A 63 -10.94 13.25 -11.39
CA ASP A 63 -11.22 12.26 -12.43
C ASP A 63 -10.49 10.94 -12.16
N LEU A 64 -9.37 11.01 -11.41
CA LEU A 64 -8.60 9.87 -10.97
C LEU A 64 -8.22 10.01 -9.50
N ILE A 65 -8.52 9.00 -8.71
CA ILE A 65 -7.90 8.78 -7.40
C ILE A 65 -7.02 7.54 -7.50
N ALA A 66 -5.76 7.67 -7.09
CA ALA A 66 -4.78 6.60 -7.18
C ALA A 66 -4.16 6.33 -5.81
N SER A 67 -3.81 5.08 -5.52
CA SER A 67 -3.14 4.72 -4.26
C SER A 67 -2.32 3.44 -4.43
N ALA A 68 -1.06 3.50 -4.08
CA ALA A 68 -0.18 2.33 -4.10
C ALA A 68 0.22 1.92 -2.68
N SER A 69 -0.27 0.76 -2.24
CA SER A 69 0.10 0.14 -0.94
C SER A 69 -0.12 1.06 0.28
N ALA A 70 -1.20 1.85 0.27
CA ALA A 70 -1.55 2.72 1.38
C ALA A 70 -2.93 2.40 1.99
N LEU A 71 -3.89 1.90 1.22
CA LEU A 71 -5.25 1.69 1.71
C LEU A 71 -5.36 0.62 2.81
N GLN A 72 -4.41 -0.29 2.93
CA GLN A 72 -4.36 -1.27 4.03
C GLN A 72 -4.16 -0.64 5.42
N TRP A 73 -3.76 0.61 5.48
CA TRP A 73 -3.56 1.34 6.74
C TRP A 73 -4.82 2.06 7.23
N MET A 74 -5.86 2.12 6.42
CA MET A 74 -7.13 2.76 6.79
C MET A 74 -7.81 1.97 7.91
N LYS A 75 -8.30 2.70 8.92
CA LYS A 75 -8.99 2.12 10.08
C LYS A 75 -10.40 1.67 9.74
N ASP A 76 -11.07 2.43 8.88
CA ASP A 76 -12.43 2.17 8.40
C ASP A 76 -12.44 2.26 6.87
N LEU A 77 -11.89 1.22 6.23
CA LEU A 77 -11.79 1.18 4.76
C LEU A 77 -13.16 1.31 4.06
N PRO A 78 -14.25 0.66 4.49
CA PRO A 78 -15.57 0.86 3.88
C PRO A 78 -16.03 2.32 3.88
N ARG A 79 -15.88 3.01 5.01
CA ARG A 79 -16.21 4.44 5.13
C ARG A 79 -15.29 5.29 4.26
N PHE A 80 -14.03 4.94 4.20
CA PHE A 80 -13.06 5.65 3.36
C PHE A 80 -13.38 5.49 1.88
N LEU A 81 -13.75 4.30 1.41
CA LEU A 81 -14.21 4.07 0.03
C LEU A 81 -15.46 4.89 -0.32
N HIS A 82 -16.41 5.04 0.61
CA HIS A 82 -17.55 5.96 0.45
C HIS A 82 -17.06 7.41 0.28
N LYS A 83 -16.14 7.86 1.14
CA LYS A 83 -15.54 9.19 1.01
C LYS A 83 -14.89 9.40 -0.36
N LEU A 84 -14.07 8.43 -0.83
CA LEU A 84 -13.42 8.50 -2.13
C LEU A 84 -14.45 8.55 -3.28
N SER A 85 -15.54 7.79 -3.18
CA SER A 85 -16.61 7.84 -4.18
C SER A 85 -17.25 9.24 -4.26
N SER A 86 -17.42 9.91 -3.12
CA SER A 86 -17.98 11.27 -3.06
C SER A 86 -17.00 12.33 -3.59
N THR A 87 -15.70 12.04 -3.56
CA THR A 87 -14.62 12.92 -4.01
C THR A 87 -14.32 12.75 -5.51
N LEU A 88 -14.75 11.66 -6.14
CA LEU A 88 -14.61 11.43 -7.57
C LEU A 88 -15.71 12.15 -8.38
N SER A 89 -15.33 12.63 -9.55
CA SER A 89 -16.24 13.09 -10.60
C SER A 89 -17.18 11.95 -11.05
N PRO A 90 -18.35 12.22 -11.63
CA PRO A 90 -19.15 11.19 -12.27
C PRO A 90 -18.34 10.44 -13.34
N GLY A 91 -18.30 9.11 -13.27
CA GLY A 91 -17.46 8.28 -14.16
C GLY A 91 -15.96 8.31 -13.83
N GLY A 92 -15.56 9.00 -12.79
CA GLY A 92 -14.17 9.04 -12.34
C GLY A 92 -13.65 7.68 -11.88
N ILE A 93 -12.35 7.50 -11.90
CA ILE A 93 -11.65 6.25 -11.67
C ILE A 93 -11.00 6.24 -10.29
N LEU A 94 -11.14 5.13 -9.57
CA LEU A 94 -10.31 4.79 -8.41
C LEU A 94 -9.43 3.59 -8.80
N ALA A 95 -8.11 3.80 -8.79
CA ALA A 95 -7.11 2.78 -9.06
C ALA A 95 -6.23 2.58 -7.82
N PHE A 96 -6.20 1.38 -7.27
CA PHE A 96 -5.38 1.11 -6.09
C PHE A 96 -4.90 -0.32 -6.02
N ASN A 97 -3.84 -0.53 -5.27
CA ASN A 97 -3.52 -1.86 -4.79
C ASN A 97 -3.55 -1.91 -3.25
N THR A 98 -3.90 -3.07 -2.76
CA THR A 98 -3.79 -3.51 -1.38
C THR A 98 -3.23 -4.92 -1.35
N PHE A 99 -3.43 -5.66 -0.27
CA PHE A 99 -2.95 -7.04 -0.16
C PHE A 99 -4.06 -7.96 0.32
N THR A 100 -3.90 -9.26 0.04
CA THR A 100 -4.82 -10.31 0.51
C THR A 100 -4.40 -10.84 1.90
N PRO A 101 -5.26 -11.60 2.60
CA PRO A 101 -4.95 -12.18 3.90
C PRO A 101 -3.69 -13.06 3.96
N ASP A 102 -3.27 -13.60 2.81
CA ASP A 102 -2.08 -14.45 2.69
C ASP A 102 -0.78 -13.66 2.48
N ASN A 103 -0.86 -12.33 2.50
CA ASN A 103 0.31 -11.46 2.37
C ASN A 103 1.26 -11.64 3.55
N LEU A 104 2.57 -11.81 3.27
CA LEU A 104 3.62 -11.98 4.27
C LEU A 104 3.31 -13.13 5.25
N HIS A 105 2.74 -14.23 4.74
CA HIS A 105 2.33 -15.36 5.58
C HIS A 105 3.49 -15.93 6.41
N GLU A 106 4.74 -15.89 5.90
CA GLU A 106 5.93 -16.34 6.61
C GLU A 106 6.14 -15.57 7.92
N ILE A 107 5.96 -14.26 7.88
CA ILE A 107 6.08 -13.41 9.08
C ILE A 107 4.95 -13.69 10.04
N LYS A 108 3.71 -13.75 9.54
CA LYS A 108 2.52 -14.00 10.35
C LYS A 108 2.59 -15.36 11.05
N GLU A 109 3.04 -16.39 10.35
CA GLU A 109 3.17 -17.75 10.91
C GLU A 109 4.25 -17.86 12.00
N LEU A 110 5.37 -17.12 11.86
CA LEU A 110 6.47 -17.17 12.81
C LEU A 110 6.29 -16.23 14.01
N THR A 111 5.62 -15.11 13.81
CA THR A 111 5.51 -14.07 14.85
C THR A 111 4.12 -13.96 15.47
N GLY A 112 3.09 -14.45 14.78
CA GLY A 112 1.69 -14.20 15.11
C GLY A 112 1.26 -12.76 14.86
N GLU A 113 2.11 -11.94 14.23
CA GLU A 113 1.88 -10.51 13.99
C GLU A 113 1.73 -10.24 12.49
N GLY A 114 0.91 -9.27 12.15
CA GLY A 114 0.68 -8.82 10.77
C GLY A 114 -0.54 -7.92 10.69
N LEU A 115 -0.70 -7.24 9.57
CA LEU A 115 -1.93 -6.53 9.28
C LEU A 115 -3.05 -7.51 8.95
N THR A 116 -4.26 -7.13 9.30
CA THR A 116 -5.46 -7.84 8.85
C THR A 116 -5.91 -7.22 7.54
N TYR A 117 -5.86 -8.02 6.48
CA TYR A 117 -6.29 -7.59 5.16
C TYR A 117 -7.71 -8.09 4.86
N PRO A 118 -8.54 -7.30 4.17
CA PRO A 118 -9.82 -7.79 3.68
C PRO A 118 -9.61 -8.84 2.59
N THR A 119 -10.53 -9.79 2.51
CA THR A 119 -10.59 -10.70 1.37
C THR A 119 -11.02 -9.95 0.10
N ALA A 120 -10.71 -10.49 -1.08
CA ALA A 120 -11.20 -9.94 -2.34
C ALA A 120 -12.74 -9.87 -2.38
N GLY A 121 -13.41 -10.87 -1.78
CA GLY A 121 -14.88 -10.88 -1.65
C GLY A 121 -15.43 -9.70 -0.84
N GLN A 122 -14.84 -9.41 0.30
CA GLN A 122 -15.22 -8.26 1.13
C GLN A 122 -14.98 -6.93 0.41
N LEU A 123 -13.85 -6.79 -0.30
CA LEU A 123 -13.58 -5.58 -1.08
C LEU A 123 -14.59 -5.41 -2.22
N ARG A 124 -14.95 -6.48 -2.93
CA ARG A 124 -16.00 -6.42 -3.98
C ARG A 124 -17.34 -5.98 -3.39
N GLU A 125 -17.72 -6.50 -2.23
CA GLU A 125 -18.95 -6.12 -1.54
C GLU A 125 -18.95 -4.62 -1.23
N TRP A 126 -17.91 -4.10 -0.58
CA TRP A 126 -17.81 -2.68 -0.22
C TRP A 126 -17.77 -1.76 -1.44
N LEU A 127 -17.03 -2.15 -2.48
CA LEU A 127 -16.90 -1.36 -3.71
C LEU A 127 -18.20 -1.36 -4.51
N SER A 128 -18.95 -2.47 -4.54
CA SER A 128 -20.13 -2.64 -5.39
C SER A 128 -21.23 -1.60 -5.16
N THR A 129 -21.27 -1.00 -3.97
CA THR A 129 -22.24 0.03 -3.60
C THR A 129 -22.04 1.32 -4.41
N TYR A 130 -20.82 1.71 -4.68
CA TYR A 130 -20.48 3.01 -5.26
C TYR A 130 -19.81 2.90 -6.63
N PHE A 131 -19.25 1.74 -6.94
CA PHE A 131 -18.38 1.54 -8.08
C PHE A 131 -18.79 0.34 -8.92
N ARG A 132 -18.33 0.35 -10.17
CA ARG A 132 -18.27 -0.80 -11.05
C ARG A 132 -16.82 -1.24 -11.18
N ILE A 133 -16.52 -2.48 -10.86
CA ILE A 133 -15.16 -3.02 -11.01
C ILE A 133 -14.88 -3.21 -12.51
N VAL A 134 -13.75 -2.68 -12.94
CA VAL A 134 -13.26 -2.77 -14.33
C VAL A 134 -12.13 -3.78 -14.44
N HIS A 135 -11.25 -3.79 -13.43
CA HIS A 135 -10.13 -4.72 -13.35
C HIS A 135 -9.90 -5.14 -11.91
N GLU A 136 -9.62 -6.41 -11.73
CA GLU A 136 -9.21 -6.99 -10.46
C GLU A 136 -8.20 -8.11 -10.75
N GLU A 137 -7.04 -8.05 -10.13
CA GLU A 137 -5.98 -9.04 -10.31
C GLU A 137 -5.26 -9.28 -8.99
N GLU A 138 -5.08 -10.56 -8.64
CA GLU A 138 -4.28 -10.97 -7.50
C GLU A 138 -2.88 -11.39 -7.97
N GLY A 139 -1.85 -10.75 -7.42
CA GLY A 139 -0.46 -11.09 -7.67
C GLY A 139 0.11 -12.10 -6.67
N ASN A 140 1.18 -12.75 -7.07
CA ASN A 140 2.01 -13.57 -6.20
C ASN A 140 3.48 -13.24 -6.48
N ILE A 141 4.12 -12.51 -5.55
CA ILE A 141 5.49 -12.03 -5.70
C ILE A 141 6.32 -12.66 -4.58
N ALA A 142 7.14 -13.64 -4.92
CA ALA A 142 8.10 -14.25 -4.01
C ALA A 142 9.47 -13.55 -4.16
N LEU A 143 9.94 -12.94 -3.09
CA LEU A 143 11.30 -12.41 -2.98
C LEU A 143 12.20 -13.42 -2.29
N THR A 144 13.45 -13.50 -2.70
CA THR A 144 14.46 -14.35 -2.05
C THR A 144 15.50 -13.50 -1.34
N PHE A 145 15.90 -13.95 -0.18
CA PHE A 145 16.92 -13.32 0.66
C PHE A 145 17.93 -14.35 1.12
N ARG A 146 19.17 -13.95 1.29
CA ARG A 146 20.24 -14.85 1.76
C ARG A 146 20.03 -15.28 3.22
N HIS A 147 19.41 -14.43 4.03
CA HIS A 147 19.25 -14.66 5.46
C HIS A 147 17.99 -13.97 6.01
N PRO A 148 17.27 -14.56 7.00
CA PRO A 148 16.07 -13.98 7.58
C PRO A 148 16.21 -12.55 8.13
N LEU A 149 17.39 -12.14 8.58
CA LEU A 149 17.65 -10.76 9.00
C LEU A 149 17.53 -9.76 7.87
N GLU A 150 17.79 -10.17 6.62
CA GLU A 150 17.58 -9.31 5.45
C GLU A 150 16.09 -9.11 5.20
N VAL A 151 15.26 -10.12 5.46
CA VAL A 151 13.80 -10.00 5.43
C VAL A 151 13.33 -8.95 6.43
N LEU A 152 13.79 -9.02 7.70
CA LEU A 152 13.42 -8.03 8.72
C LEU A 152 13.88 -6.60 8.33
N ARG A 153 15.05 -6.48 7.74
CA ARG A 153 15.57 -5.21 7.25
C ARG A 153 14.72 -4.67 6.10
N HIS A 154 14.36 -5.52 5.16
CA HIS A 154 13.49 -5.18 4.04
C HIS A 154 12.12 -4.67 4.53
N LEU A 155 11.47 -5.40 5.45
CA LEU A 155 10.19 -4.98 6.04
C LEU A 155 10.28 -3.64 6.77
N LYS A 156 11.40 -3.37 7.43
CA LYS A 156 11.65 -2.07 8.05
C LYS A 156 11.76 -0.95 7.02
N TYR A 157 12.48 -1.16 5.93
CA TYR A 157 12.65 -0.16 4.87
C TYR A 157 11.36 0.10 4.07
N THR A 158 10.50 -0.91 3.93
CA THR A 158 9.20 -0.77 3.25
C THR A 158 8.09 -0.24 4.16
N GLY A 159 8.39 0.08 5.42
CA GLY A 159 7.43 0.65 6.37
C GLY A 159 6.43 -0.35 6.96
N VAL A 160 6.46 -1.62 6.55
CA VAL A 160 5.51 -2.65 7.01
C VAL A 160 5.57 -2.89 8.53
N THR A 161 6.71 -2.60 9.15
CA THR A 161 6.92 -2.77 10.60
C THR A 161 6.63 -1.53 11.43
N ALA A 162 6.04 -0.48 10.86
CA ALA A 162 5.79 0.80 11.56
C ALA A 162 5.02 0.63 12.90
N ASN A 163 4.24 -0.44 13.05
CA ASN A 163 3.50 -0.78 14.26
C ASN A 163 4.14 -1.89 15.12
N ALA A 164 5.32 -2.41 14.74
CA ALA A 164 5.98 -3.47 15.50
C ALA A 164 6.68 -2.90 16.74
N SER A 165 6.06 -2.99 17.90
CA SER A 165 6.54 -2.46 19.19
C SER A 165 7.50 -3.39 19.95
N ARG A 166 7.89 -4.53 19.38
CA ARG A 166 8.67 -5.53 20.10
C ARG A 166 10.18 -5.32 20.02
N VAL A 167 10.79 -5.20 21.19
CA VAL A 167 12.25 -5.33 21.33
C VAL A 167 12.62 -6.82 21.12
N TRP A 168 13.37 -7.07 20.05
CA TRP A 168 13.91 -8.40 19.78
C TRP A 168 15.10 -8.67 20.69
N THR A 169 14.97 -9.62 21.61
CA THR A 169 16.13 -10.14 22.35
C THR A 169 16.96 -11.04 21.42
N ARG A 170 18.26 -11.16 21.67
CA ARG A 170 19.16 -12.01 20.88
C ARG A 170 18.62 -13.43 20.70
N GLY A 171 18.15 -14.06 21.79
CA GLY A 171 17.62 -15.43 21.71
C GLY A 171 16.31 -15.56 20.90
N LYS A 172 15.44 -14.51 20.90
CA LYS A 172 14.25 -14.49 20.05
C LYS A 172 14.63 -14.35 18.57
N GLN A 173 15.63 -13.53 18.28
CA GLN A 173 16.12 -13.34 16.93
C GLN A 173 16.78 -14.61 16.36
N GLU A 174 17.60 -15.29 17.17
CA GLU A 174 18.24 -16.57 16.78
C GLU A 174 17.18 -17.65 16.50
N ARG A 175 16.14 -17.75 17.35
CA ARG A 175 15.02 -18.68 17.13
C ARG A 175 14.28 -18.36 15.84
N PHE A 176 13.89 -17.11 15.64
CA PHE A 176 13.21 -16.65 14.42
C PHE A 176 14.01 -17.03 13.17
N CYS A 177 15.33 -16.76 13.16
CA CYS A 177 16.15 -17.06 12.01
C CYS A 177 16.19 -18.56 11.70
N ARG A 178 16.35 -19.41 12.73
CA ARG A 178 16.34 -20.86 12.57
C ARG A 178 15.02 -21.36 12.03
N ASP A 179 13.90 -20.94 12.69
CA ASP A 179 12.56 -21.40 12.35
C ASP A 179 12.17 -20.90 10.94
N TYR A 180 12.64 -19.71 10.53
CA TYR A 180 12.43 -19.18 9.19
C TYR A 180 13.15 -20.00 8.13
N GLN A 181 14.44 -20.31 8.34
CA GLN A 181 15.25 -21.11 7.43
C GLN A 181 14.73 -22.55 7.27
N GLU A 182 14.20 -23.11 8.34
CA GLU A 182 13.61 -24.44 8.31
C GLU A 182 12.28 -24.50 7.55
N ARG A 183 11.42 -23.50 7.74
CA ARG A 183 10.04 -23.52 7.23
C ARG A 183 9.88 -22.89 5.83
N PHE A 184 10.70 -21.91 5.49
CA PHE A 184 10.59 -21.12 4.26
C PHE A 184 11.89 -21.00 3.48
N PRO A 185 12.56 -22.14 3.20
CA PRO A 185 13.80 -22.12 2.41
C PRO A 185 13.49 -21.74 0.97
N SER A 186 14.41 -21.01 0.32
CA SER A 186 14.39 -20.78 -1.11
C SER A 186 15.22 -21.85 -1.85
N ALA A 187 14.97 -22.04 -3.13
CA ALA A 187 15.64 -23.05 -3.95
C ALA A 187 17.16 -22.83 -4.08
N ASP A 188 17.61 -21.59 -3.91
CA ASP A 188 19.02 -21.16 -3.99
C ASP A 188 19.74 -21.12 -2.62
N GLY A 189 19.16 -21.74 -1.60
CA GLY A 189 19.76 -21.89 -0.26
C GLY A 189 19.54 -20.70 0.68
N GLY A 190 18.71 -19.73 0.29
CA GLY A 190 18.26 -18.63 1.13
C GLY A 190 16.88 -18.87 1.74
N VAL A 191 16.11 -17.80 1.90
CA VAL A 191 14.72 -17.82 2.41
C VAL A 191 13.80 -17.00 1.52
N THR A 192 12.50 -17.31 1.53
CA THR A 192 11.46 -16.61 0.76
C THR A 192 10.66 -15.65 1.62
N LEU A 193 10.16 -14.58 1.02
CA LEU A 193 9.16 -13.70 1.55
C LEU A 193 8.11 -13.43 0.47
N THR A 194 6.85 -13.69 0.76
CA THR A 194 5.78 -13.66 -0.23
C THR A 194 4.87 -12.45 -0.05
N TYR A 195 4.78 -11.63 -1.10
CA TYR A 195 3.76 -10.59 -1.22
C TYR A 195 2.59 -11.11 -2.05
N ARG A 196 1.37 -10.79 -1.58
CA ARG A 196 0.09 -11.13 -2.25
C ARG A 196 -0.68 -9.84 -2.53
N PRO A 197 -0.21 -9.01 -3.49
CA PRO A 197 -0.92 -7.80 -3.85
C PRO A 197 -2.23 -8.11 -4.56
N LEU A 198 -3.22 -7.26 -4.32
CA LEU A 198 -4.50 -7.25 -5.01
C LEU A 198 -4.65 -5.89 -5.68
N TYR A 199 -4.66 -5.87 -7.01
CA TYR A 199 -4.81 -4.68 -7.83
C TYR A 199 -6.28 -4.50 -8.19
N ILE A 200 -6.79 -3.29 -8.04
CA ILE A 200 -8.19 -2.97 -8.28
C ILE A 200 -8.31 -1.66 -9.05
N LEU A 201 -9.10 -1.69 -10.13
CA LEU A 201 -9.51 -0.52 -10.86
C LEU A 201 -11.03 -0.51 -10.95
N VAL A 202 -11.62 0.58 -10.48
CA VAL A 202 -13.06 0.76 -10.45
C VAL A 202 -13.47 2.13 -11.00
N VAL A 203 -14.67 2.19 -11.56
CA VAL A 203 -15.28 3.42 -12.07
C VAL A 203 -16.48 3.77 -11.20
N LYS A 204 -16.59 5.03 -10.79
CA LYS A 204 -17.75 5.56 -10.06
C LYS A 204 -19.01 5.40 -10.91
N ARG A 205 -20.07 4.91 -10.28
CA ARG A 205 -21.41 4.76 -10.89
C ARG A 205 -22.12 6.09 -11.07
#